data_ca9ea326d62988255bb1f5a4b95c8f74
#
_entry.id   ca9ea326d62988255bb1f5a4b95c8f74
#
_cell.length_a   1.000
_cell.length_b   1.000
_cell.length_c   1.000
_cell.angle_alpha   90.00
_cell.angle_beta   90.00
_cell.angle_gamma   90.00
#
_symmetry.space_group_name_H-M   'P 1'
#
loop_
_entity.id
_entity.type
_entity.pdbx_description
1 polymer ?
#
loop_
_entity_poly.entity_id
_entity_poly.type
_entity_poly.pdbx_seq_one_letter_code
_entity_poly.pdbx_strand_id
1 'polypeptide(L)'
;MKRGAFWIHLGLLLIAAALFLSAYNTMDSRKAGETSRQVIAQMCQALPTETAAETEAPAIPEYLLDAEREMPVQTINGRDYTGVLTIPSLELELPVLSQWDYPALKVAPCRYSGSLYQDNLIICAHNYASHFGKLKNLRVGDTAIFTDMDENVVSFQLAAQETIQPEDLEAMEAGDWDLTLFTCTVGGQSRVTVRFVREDP
;
A
#
# COMPACT_ATOMS: atom_id res chain seq x y z
N MET A 1 40.55 -14.50 -34.29
CA MET A 1 39.32 -13.72 -34.60
C MET A 1 38.00 -14.28 -33.98
N LYS A 2 37.88 -15.57 -33.63
CA LYS A 2 36.62 -16.18 -33.11
C LYS A 2 36.30 -15.82 -31.63
N ARG A 3 37.28 -15.49 -30.80
CA ARG A 3 37.07 -15.18 -29.36
C ARG A 3 36.37 -13.84 -29.14
N GLY A 4 36.64 -12.81 -29.93
CA GLY A 4 36.01 -11.50 -29.80
C GLY A 4 34.51 -11.50 -30.18
N ALA A 5 34.13 -12.25 -31.22
CA ALA A 5 32.74 -12.40 -31.62
C ALA A 5 31.87 -13.05 -30.50
N PHE A 6 32.42 -14.04 -29.80
CA PHE A 6 31.74 -14.68 -28.66
C PHE A 6 31.37 -13.65 -27.56
N TRP A 7 32.30 -12.79 -27.18
CA TRP A 7 32.05 -11.78 -26.15
C TRP A 7 31.05 -10.72 -26.60
N ILE A 8 31.03 -10.37 -27.88
CA ILE A 8 30.03 -9.45 -28.46
C ILE A 8 28.64 -10.08 -28.39
N HIS A 9 28.49 -11.36 -28.82
CA HIS A 9 27.17 -12.03 -28.73
C HIS A 9 26.70 -12.23 -27.30
N LEU A 10 27.61 -12.57 -26.37
CA LEU A 10 27.27 -12.67 -24.94
C LEU A 10 26.82 -11.32 -24.38
N GLY A 11 27.51 -10.21 -24.71
CA GLY A 11 27.11 -8.88 -24.30
C GLY A 11 25.72 -8.47 -24.83
N LEU A 12 25.45 -8.75 -26.11
CA LEU A 12 24.15 -8.50 -26.73
C LEU A 12 23.03 -9.32 -26.06
N LEU A 13 23.30 -10.57 -25.74
CA LEU A 13 22.35 -11.44 -25.04
C LEU A 13 22.02 -10.89 -23.64
N LEU A 14 23.02 -10.43 -22.88
CA LEU A 14 22.81 -9.84 -21.55
C LEU A 14 22.01 -8.55 -21.63
N ILE A 15 22.28 -7.69 -22.62
CA ILE A 15 21.51 -6.46 -22.85
C ILE A 15 20.06 -6.81 -23.19
N ALA A 16 19.82 -7.77 -24.09
CA ALA A 16 18.49 -8.22 -24.45
C ALA A 16 17.73 -8.78 -23.23
N ALA A 17 18.38 -9.58 -22.40
CA ALA A 17 17.81 -10.11 -21.16
C ALA A 17 17.45 -8.99 -20.16
N ALA A 18 18.32 -8.00 -20.00
CA ALA A 18 18.07 -6.85 -19.12
C ALA A 18 16.89 -5.99 -19.61
N LEU A 19 16.80 -5.76 -20.91
CA LEU A 19 15.67 -5.02 -21.52
C LEU A 19 14.36 -5.80 -21.37
N PHE A 20 14.40 -7.13 -21.56
CA PHE A 20 13.24 -7.99 -21.37
C PHE A 20 12.74 -7.96 -19.91
N LEU A 21 13.64 -8.09 -18.94
CA LEU A 21 13.31 -8.03 -17.52
C LEU A 21 12.74 -6.65 -17.14
N SER A 22 13.30 -5.57 -17.68
CA SER A 22 12.81 -4.22 -17.45
C SER A 22 11.40 -4.02 -18.02
N ALA A 23 11.16 -4.48 -19.24
CA ALA A 23 9.84 -4.44 -19.86
C ALA A 23 8.82 -5.27 -19.10
N TYR A 24 9.19 -6.50 -18.70
CA TYR A 24 8.34 -7.38 -17.90
C TYR A 24 7.92 -6.73 -16.57
N ASN A 25 8.89 -6.19 -15.83
CA ASN A 25 8.61 -5.52 -14.55
C ASN A 25 7.72 -4.27 -14.72
N THR A 26 7.91 -3.52 -15.81
CA THR A 26 7.06 -2.35 -16.12
C THR A 26 5.62 -2.78 -16.45
N MET A 27 5.46 -3.87 -17.20
CA MET A 27 4.12 -4.40 -17.53
C MET A 27 3.41 -4.91 -16.28
N ASP A 28 4.12 -5.60 -15.38
CA ASP A 28 3.56 -6.12 -14.13
C ASP A 28 3.09 -4.97 -13.22
N SER A 29 3.91 -3.93 -13.08
CA SER A 29 3.53 -2.70 -12.34
C SER A 29 2.30 -1.99 -12.94
N ARG A 30 2.21 -1.87 -14.28
CA ARG A 30 1.03 -1.27 -14.94
C ARG A 30 -0.22 -2.08 -14.68
N LYS A 31 -0.15 -3.40 -14.83
CA LYS A 31 -1.27 -4.31 -14.57
C LYS A 31 -1.77 -4.19 -13.12
N ALA A 32 -0.86 -4.12 -12.16
CA ALA A 32 -1.22 -3.91 -10.75
C ALA A 32 -1.95 -2.58 -10.53
N GLY A 33 -1.47 -1.49 -11.16
CA GLY A 33 -2.14 -0.18 -11.09
C GLY A 33 -3.52 -0.15 -11.77
N GLU A 34 -3.70 -0.86 -12.89
CA GLU A 34 -5.00 -1.00 -13.55
C GLU A 34 -5.98 -1.79 -12.67
N THR A 35 -5.51 -2.87 -12.07
CA THR A 35 -6.32 -3.68 -11.13
C THR A 35 -6.77 -2.84 -9.94
N SER A 36 -5.87 -2.06 -9.33
CA SER A 36 -6.20 -1.16 -8.22
C SER A 36 -7.33 -0.18 -8.59
N ARG A 37 -7.22 0.48 -9.75
CA ARG A 37 -8.26 1.43 -10.23
C ARG A 37 -9.60 0.73 -10.47
N GLN A 38 -9.60 -0.48 -11.05
CA GLN A 38 -10.83 -1.24 -11.28
C GLN A 38 -11.50 -1.63 -9.96
N VAL A 39 -10.73 -2.03 -8.96
CA VAL A 39 -11.25 -2.38 -7.63
C VAL A 39 -11.85 -1.15 -6.95
N ILE A 40 -11.15 -0.01 -6.95
CA ILE A 40 -11.68 1.25 -6.38
C ILE A 40 -12.99 1.65 -7.08
N ALA A 41 -13.05 1.57 -8.41
CA ALA A 41 -14.29 1.87 -9.13
C ALA A 41 -15.45 0.93 -8.76
N GLN A 42 -15.17 -0.34 -8.44
CA GLN A 42 -16.17 -1.28 -7.96
C GLN A 42 -16.58 -0.99 -6.51
N MET A 43 -15.63 -0.58 -5.65
CA MET A 43 -15.93 -0.11 -4.28
C MET A 43 -16.91 1.06 -4.31
N CYS A 44 -16.61 2.09 -5.09
CA CYS A 44 -17.48 3.27 -5.22
C CYS A 44 -18.88 2.93 -5.78
N GLN A 45 -19.02 1.88 -6.60
CA GLN A 45 -20.33 1.45 -7.11
C GLN A 45 -21.12 0.61 -6.11
N ALA A 46 -20.44 -0.06 -5.20
CA ALA A 46 -21.06 -0.92 -4.19
C ALA A 46 -21.51 -0.13 -2.94
N LEU A 47 -21.00 1.08 -2.75
CA LEU A 47 -21.48 1.99 -1.72
C LEU A 47 -22.89 2.47 -2.11
N PRO A 48 -23.90 2.40 -1.23
CA PRO A 48 -25.21 2.95 -1.50
C PRO A 48 -25.06 4.45 -1.79
N THR A 49 -25.54 4.89 -2.96
CA THR A 49 -25.69 6.32 -3.22
C THR A 49 -26.64 6.85 -2.17
N GLU A 50 -26.14 7.55 -1.16
CA GLU A 50 -27.01 8.24 -0.22
C GLU A 50 -27.92 9.18 -1.00
N THR A 51 -29.17 8.79 -1.09
CA THR A 51 -30.27 9.71 -1.36
C THR A 51 -30.25 10.70 -0.19
N ALA A 52 -30.00 11.96 -0.49
CA ALA A 52 -30.04 13.05 0.48
C ALA A 52 -31.29 12.91 1.38
N ALA A 53 -31.08 12.49 2.59
CA ALA A 53 -32.10 12.47 3.62
C ALA A 53 -31.47 12.57 5.01
N GLU A 54 -31.79 13.67 5.63
CA GLU A 54 -31.79 13.95 7.07
C GLU A 54 -30.45 14.17 7.76
N THR A 55 -30.34 15.40 8.22
CA THR A 55 -29.41 15.92 9.23
C THR A 55 -29.59 15.14 10.54
N GLU A 56 -29.06 13.93 10.62
CA GLU A 56 -28.75 13.33 11.91
C GLU A 56 -27.43 13.91 12.40
N ALA A 57 -27.38 14.26 13.69
CA ALA A 57 -26.14 14.68 14.34
C ALA A 57 -25.07 13.61 14.07
N PRO A 58 -23.80 13.98 13.82
CA PRO A 58 -22.75 13.02 13.50
C PRO A 58 -22.70 11.95 14.60
N ALA A 59 -23.13 10.74 14.27
CA ALA A 59 -23.02 9.62 15.16
C ALA A 59 -21.53 9.39 15.45
N ILE A 60 -21.18 9.20 16.72
CA ILE A 60 -19.81 8.85 17.09
C ILE A 60 -19.50 7.51 16.39
N PRO A 61 -18.46 7.44 15.54
CA PRO A 61 -18.10 6.20 14.86
C PRO A 61 -17.94 5.04 15.86
N GLU A 62 -18.47 3.87 15.52
CA GLU A 62 -18.48 2.72 16.44
C GLU A 62 -17.07 2.30 16.89
N TYR A 63 -16.05 2.47 16.05
CA TYR A 63 -14.68 2.13 16.40
C TYR A 63 -14.11 2.99 17.54
N LEU A 64 -14.63 4.19 17.76
CA LEU A 64 -14.26 5.04 18.92
C LEU A 64 -14.87 4.50 20.23
N LEU A 65 -15.89 3.65 20.14
CA LEU A 65 -16.53 3.02 21.30
C LEU A 65 -15.94 1.63 21.59
N ASP A 66 -15.37 0.97 20.59
CA ASP A 66 -14.77 -0.37 20.70
C ASP A 66 -13.54 -0.49 19.77
N ALA A 67 -12.36 -0.16 20.31
CA ALA A 67 -11.09 -0.28 19.58
C ALA A 67 -10.67 -1.73 19.30
N GLU A 68 -11.24 -2.71 20.00
CA GLU A 68 -10.98 -4.15 19.77
C GLU A 68 -11.80 -4.69 18.56
N ARG A 69 -12.73 -3.90 18.03
CA ARG A 69 -13.50 -4.27 16.85
C ARG A 69 -12.58 -4.60 15.66
N GLU A 70 -12.89 -5.65 14.96
CA GLU A 70 -12.19 -5.95 13.70
C GLU A 70 -12.52 -4.92 12.64
N MET A 71 -11.53 -4.59 11.80
CA MET A 71 -11.74 -3.70 10.66
C MET A 71 -12.74 -4.34 9.68
N PRO A 72 -13.71 -3.59 9.17
CA PRO A 72 -14.67 -4.08 8.20
C PRO A 72 -14.00 -4.52 6.91
N VAL A 73 -14.60 -5.49 6.23
CA VAL A 73 -14.08 -5.98 4.95
C VAL A 73 -15.18 -6.02 3.89
N GLN A 74 -14.81 -5.73 2.65
CA GLN A 74 -15.66 -5.90 1.48
C GLN A 74 -15.02 -6.89 0.51
N THR A 75 -15.77 -7.93 0.13
CA THR A 75 -15.29 -8.93 -0.84
C THR A 75 -15.53 -8.44 -2.27
N ILE A 76 -14.45 -8.25 -3.02
CA ILE A 76 -14.47 -7.87 -4.43
C ILE A 76 -13.63 -8.86 -5.23
N ASN A 77 -14.21 -9.48 -6.24
CA ASN A 77 -13.56 -10.49 -7.09
C ASN A 77 -12.91 -11.63 -6.27
N GLY A 78 -13.55 -12.05 -5.16
CA GLY A 78 -13.10 -13.14 -4.28
C GLY A 78 -11.90 -12.77 -3.40
N ARG A 79 -11.66 -11.47 -3.15
CA ARG A 79 -10.64 -10.94 -2.24
C ARG A 79 -11.27 -9.95 -1.29
N ASP A 80 -10.86 -10.01 -0.03
CA ASP A 80 -11.36 -9.14 1.03
C ASP A 80 -10.48 -7.89 1.16
N TYR A 81 -11.10 -6.74 0.99
CA TYR A 81 -10.47 -5.43 1.13
C TYR A 81 -10.96 -4.76 2.42
N THR A 82 -10.06 -4.09 3.11
CA THR A 82 -10.34 -3.43 4.40
C THR A 82 -10.37 -1.91 4.32
N GLY A 83 -10.03 -1.34 3.18
CA GLY A 83 -10.07 0.11 2.99
C GLY A 83 -9.34 0.59 1.74
N VAL A 84 -9.26 1.91 1.62
CA VAL A 84 -8.52 2.62 0.58
C VAL A 84 -7.49 3.52 1.24
N LEU A 85 -6.24 3.41 0.81
CA LEU A 85 -5.13 4.28 1.21
C LEU A 85 -4.88 5.32 0.13
N THR A 86 -4.96 6.60 0.49
CA THR A 86 -4.66 7.73 -0.38
C THR A 86 -3.40 8.45 0.10
N ILE A 87 -2.46 8.73 -0.79
CA ILE A 87 -1.24 9.51 -0.52
C ILE A 87 -1.15 10.61 -1.58
N PRO A 88 -1.70 11.82 -1.29
CA PRO A 88 -1.85 12.88 -2.29
C PRO A 88 -0.54 13.33 -2.93
N SER A 89 0.54 13.45 -2.16
CA SER A 89 1.86 13.89 -2.64
C SER A 89 2.51 12.90 -3.62
N LEU A 90 2.05 11.64 -3.65
CA LEU A 90 2.49 10.61 -4.61
C LEU A 90 1.47 10.33 -5.71
N GLU A 91 0.30 10.98 -5.68
CA GLU A 91 -0.85 10.71 -6.57
C GLU A 91 -1.26 9.22 -6.52
N LEU A 92 -1.26 8.64 -5.30
CA LEU A 92 -1.63 7.26 -5.07
C LEU A 92 -2.99 7.18 -4.39
N GLU A 93 -3.82 6.32 -4.92
CA GLU A 93 -5.08 5.86 -4.34
C GLU A 93 -5.15 4.35 -4.54
N LEU A 94 -5.10 3.59 -3.45
CA LEU A 94 -4.83 2.15 -3.48
C LEU A 94 -5.80 1.39 -2.58
N PRO A 95 -6.53 0.39 -3.09
CA PRO A 95 -7.31 -0.50 -2.26
C PRO A 95 -6.37 -1.37 -1.43
N VAL A 96 -6.71 -1.64 -0.18
CA VAL A 96 -5.89 -2.41 0.76
C VAL A 96 -6.57 -3.73 1.08
N LEU A 97 -5.90 -4.84 0.78
CA LEU A 97 -6.34 -6.18 1.13
C LEU A 97 -6.26 -6.43 2.64
N SER A 98 -7.25 -7.12 3.20
CA SER A 98 -7.36 -7.38 4.63
C SER A 98 -6.25 -8.28 5.18
N GLN A 99 -5.63 -9.10 4.32
CA GLN A 99 -4.54 -10.01 4.67
C GLN A 99 -3.48 -10.03 3.57
N TRP A 100 -2.23 -10.31 3.95
CA TRP A 100 -1.14 -10.39 3.01
C TRP A 100 -0.75 -11.83 2.68
N ASP A 101 -0.43 -12.06 1.43
CA ASP A 101 0.35 -13.17 0.92
C ASP A 101 1.12 -12.72 -0.33
N TYR A 102 2.06 -13.51 -0.82
CA TYR A 102 2.83 -13.14 -2.02
C TYR A 102 1.98 -12.97 -3.29
N PRO A 103 0.95 -13.79 -3.57
CA PRO A 103 -0.01 -13.55 -4.63
C PRO A 103 -0.83 -12.26 -4.45
N ALA A 104 -1.26 -11.95 -3.23
CA ALA A 104 -2.04 -10.74 -2.91
C ALA A 104 -1.24 -9.46 -3.16
N LEU A 105 0.04 -9.43 -2.76
CA LEU A 105 0.94 -8.28 -2.98
C LEU A 105 1.10 -7.90 -4.46
N LYS A 106 0.90 -8.84 -5.40
CA LYS A 106 0.90 -8.55 -6.85
C LYS A 106 -0.34 -7.81 -7.32
N VAL A 107 -1.39 -7.82 -6.52
CA VAL A 107 -2.70 -7.24 -6.84
C VAL A 107 -2.83 -5.85 -6.23
N ALA A 108 -2.56 -5.72 -4.93
CA ALA A 108 -2.73 -4.50 -4.16
C ALA A 108 -1.83 -4.49 -2.91
N PRO A 109 -1.67 -3.34 -2.22
CA PRO A 109 -1.19 -3.28 -0.85
C PRO A 109 -2.02 -4.19 0.06
N CYS A 110 -1.40 -4.69 1.12
CA CYS A 110 -2.04 -5.60 2.05
C CYS A 110 -1.81 -5.15 3.49
N ARG A 111 -2.80 -5.31 4.34
CA ARG A 111 -2.60 -5.23 5.78
C ARG A 111 -1.60 -6.32 6.21
N TYR A 112 -0.48 -5.91 6.78
CA TYR A 112 0.53 -6.79 7.31
C TYR A 112 0.19 -7.22 8.73
N SER A 113 -0.11 -6.26 9.60
CA SER A 113 -0.55 -6.46 10.98
C SER A 113 -1.25 -5.21 11.52
N GLY A 114 -1.76 -5.27 12.74
CA GLY A 114 -2.38 -4.16 13.42
C GLY A 114 -3.78 -3.81 12.93
N SER A 115 -4.32 -2.71 13.45
CA SER A 115 -5.66 -2.20 13.15
C SER A 115 -5.66 -0.67 13.09
N LEU A 116 -6.48 -0.11 12.21
CA LEU A 116 -6.77 1.33 12.16
C LEU A 116 -7.33 1.84 13.51
N TYR A 117 -8.08 0.99 14.21
CA TYR A 117 -8.79 1.33 15.43
C TYR A 117 -7.93 1.24 16.69
N GLN A 118 -6.78 0.57 16.58
CA GLN A 118 -5.78 0.43 17.65
C GLN A 118 -4.55 1.32 17.42
N ASP A 119 -4.61 2.22 16.43
CA ASP A 119 -3.54 3.14 16.05
C ASP A 119 -2.17 2.42 15.88
N ASN A 120 -2.19 1.26 15.21
CA ASN A 120 -0.99 0.45 14.97
C ASN A 120 -1.01 -0.27 13.61
N LEU A 121 -1.73 0.28 12.62
CA LEU A 121 -1.91 -0.35 11.32
C LEU A 121 -0.61 -0.39 10.53
N ILE A 122 -0.21 -1.58 10.08
CA ILE A 122 0.96 -1.79 9.21
C ILE A 122 0.51 -2.33 7.85
N ILE A 123 0.88 -1.63 6.78
CA ILE A 123 0.54 -1.99 5.41
C ILE A 123 1.82 -2.24 4.60
N CYS A 124 1.87 -3.35 3.89
CA CYS A 124 2.95 -3.69 2.98
C CYS A 124 2.50 -3.68 1.52
N ALA A 125 3.40 -3.38 0.61
CA ALA A 125 3.17 -3.52 -0.82
C ALA A 125 4.47 -3.78 -1.60
N HIS A 126 4.36 -4.22 -2.84
CA HIS A 126 5.49 -4.27 -3.75
C HIS A 126 6.03 -2.86 -4.07
N ASN A 127 7.33 -2.81 -4.40
CA ASN A 127 8.00 -1.58 -4.86
C ASN A 127 7.68 -1.23 -6.33
N TYR A 128 6.47 -1.56 -6.80
CA TYR A 128 5.96 -1.10 -8.08
C TYR A 128 5.75 0.42 -8.07
N ALA A 129 5.98 1.08 -9.19
CA ALA A 129 5.71 2.52 -9.33
C ALA A 129 4.23 2.88 -9.10
N SER A 130 3.33 1.93 -9.36
CA SER A 130 1.88 2.02 -9.11
C SER A 130 1.47 1.65 -7.68
N HIS A 131 2.39 1.17 -6.85
CA HIS A 131 2.19 0.86 -5.44
C HIS A 131 3.16 1.69 -4.58
N PHE A 132 3.98 1.04 -3.74
CA PHE A 132 4.85 1.70 -2.77
C PHE A 132 6.27 2.02 -3.27
N GLY A 133 6.58 1.85 -4.55
CA GLY A 133 7.90 2.16 -5.10
C GLY A 133 8.33 3.62 -4.99
N LYS A 134 7.38 4.53 -4.75
CA LYS A 134 7.64 5.96 -4.56
C LYS A 134 7.70 6.39 -3.09
N LEU A 135 7.50 5.51 -2.10
CA LEU A 135 7.47 5.88 -0.66
C LEU A 135 8.72 6.65 -0.23
N LYS A 136 9.89 6.30 -0.78
CA LYS A 136 11.17 7.00 -0.51
C LYS A 136 11.17 8.49 -0.89
N ASN A 137 10.21 8.96 -1.67
CA ASN A 137 10.09 10.35 -2.10
C ASN A 137 9.26 11.20 -1.14
N LEU A 138 8.57 10.57 -0.19
CA LEU A 138 7.80 11.24 0.84
C LEU A 138 8.73 12.08 1.75
N ARG A 139 8.17 13.12 2.34
CA ARG A 139 8.86 14.00 3.28
C ARG A 139 8.06 14.09 4.56
N VAL A 140 8.75 14.30 5.69
CA VAL A 140 8.10 14.59 6.97
C VAL A 140 7.12 15.74 6.78
N GLY A 141 5.88 15.53 7.24
CA GLY A 141 4.76 16.43 7.03
C GLY A 141 3.83 16.07 5.86
N ASP A 142 4.21 15.14 4.97
CA ASP A 142 3.29 14.63 3.94
C ASP A 142 2.15 13.84 4.61
N THR A 143 0.96 13.91 3.99
CA THR A 143 -0.26 13.29 4.52
C THR A 143 -0.53 11.95 3.84
N ALA A 144 -1.00 10.97 4.63
CA ALA A 144 -1.68 9.78 4.17
C ALA A 144 -3.10 9.74 4.74
N ILE A 145 -4.06 9.26 3.96
CA ILE A 145 -5.46 9.16 4.37
C ILE A 145 -5.88 7.70 4.20
N PHE A 146 -6.49 7.12 5.21
CA PHE A 146 -7.09 5.80 5.14
C PHE A 146 -8.60 5.90 5.31
N THR A 147 -9.35 5.35 4.36
CA THR A 147 -10.80 5.22 4.43
C THR A 147 -11.14 3.73 4.54
N ASP A 148 -11.79 3.33 5.63
CA ASP A 148 -12.19 1.93 5.81
C ASP A 148 -13.47 1.58 5.04
N MET A 149 -13.97 0.36 5.17
CA MET A 149 -15.18 -0.09 4.48
C MET A 149 -16.50 0.38 5.13
N ASP A 150 -16.44 0.99 6.31
CA ASP A 150 -17.56 1.70 6.96
C ASP A 150 -17.47 3.22 6.72
N GLU A 151 -16.65 3.66 5.75
CA GLU A 151 -16.44 5.06 5.36
C GLU A 151 -15.81 5.95 6.45
N ASN A 152 -15.21 5.36 7.50
CA ASN A 152 -14.43 6.12 8.45
C ASN A 152 -13.15 6.61 7.80
N VAL A 153 -12.94 7.93 7.82
CA VAL A 153 -11.77 8.58 7.23
C VAL A 153 -10.81 8.98 8.33
N VAL A 154 -9.57 8.53 8.26
CA VAL A 154 -8.51 8.88 9.20
C VAL A 154 -7.33 9.47 8.44
N SER A 155 -6.87 10.63 8.87
CA SER A 155 -5.72 11.33 8.32
C SER A 155 -4.49 11.13 9.21
N PHE A 156 -3.34 11.00 8.54
CA PHE A 156 -2.05 10.77 9.18
C PHE A 156 -0.99 11.69 8.59
N GLN A 157 -0.07 12.15 9.42
CA GLN A 157 1.07 12.94 8.99
C GLN A 157 2.36 12.13 9.10
N LEU A 158 3.20 12.16 8.06
CA LEU A 158 4.50 11.49 8.06
C LEU A 158 5.43 12.10 9.10
N ALA A 159 5.84 11.29 10.07
CA ALA A 159 6.72 11.68 11.16
C ALA A 159 8.17 11.22 10.95
N ALA A 160 8.37 10.01 10.38
CA ALA A 160 9.71 9.46 10.17
C ALA A 160 9.80 8.58 8.93
N GLN A 161 11.01 8.49 8.37
CA GLN A 161 11.35 7.56 7.31
C GLN A 161 12.64 6.84 7.66
N GLU A 162 12.65 5.54 7.49
CA GLU A 162 13.77 4.68 7.86
C GLU A 162 13.97 3.52 6.89
N THR A 163 15.08 2.82 7.04
CA THR A 163 15.37 1.59 6.30
C THR A 163 15.61 0.47 7.31
N ILE A 164 14.78 -0.57 7.25
CA ILE A 164 14.79 -1.70 8.17
C ILE A 164 15.31 -2.95 7.44
N GLN A 165 16.05 -3.81 8.16
CA GLN A 165 16.49 -5.10 7.63
C GLN A 165 15.29 -6.04 7.46
N PRO A 166 15.30 -6.94 6.45
CA PRO A 166 14.14 -7.78 6.14
C PRO A 166 13.72 -8.73 7.28
N GLU A 167 14.68 -9.13 8.11
CA GLU A 167 14.49 -10.08 9.21
C GLU A 167 14.14 -9.39 10.54
N ASP A 168 14.24 -8.07 10.61
CA ASP A 168 14.04 -7.29 11.82
C ASP A 168 12.56 -6.94 11.99
N LEU A 169 11.77 -7.96 12.40
CA LEU A 169 10.34 -7.80 12.66
C LEU A 169 10.09 -6.92 13.87
N GLU A 170 10.97 -6.99 14.89
CA GLU A 170 10.86 -6.16 16.08
C GLU A 170 10.97 -4.67 15.72
N ALA A 171 11.96 -4.29 14.90
CA ALA A 171 12.06 -2.92 14.41
C ALA A 171 10.87 -2.50 13.53
N MET A 172 10.24 -3.43 12.80
CA MET A 172 9.05 -3.12 11.99
C MET A 172 7.85 -2.75 12.86
N GLU A 173 7.67 -3.44 13.98
CA GLU A 173 6.54 -3.27 14.90
C GLU A 173 6.85 -2.30 16.05
N ALA A 174 8.13 -1.89 16.22
CA ALA A 174 8.55 -1.02 17.30
C ALA A 174 8.03 0.41 17.15
N GLY A 175 7.76 1.03 18.30
CA GLY A 175 7.34 2.43 18.42
C GLY A 175 5.83 2.61 18.40
N ASP A 176 5.39 3.76 18.90
CA ASP A 176 3.98 4.13 18.97
C ASP A 176 3.59 4.86 17.66
N TRP A 177 3.55 4.10 16.55
CA TRP A 177 3.20 4.61 15.24
C TRP A 177 1.79 4.18 14.84
N ASP A 178 0.94 5.14 14.52
CA ASP A 178 -0.46 4.90 14.22
C ASP A 178 -0.66 4.24 12.84
N LEU A 179 0.21 4.59 11.88
CA LEU A 179 0.26 3.95 10.57
C LEU A 179 1.71 3.75 10.12
N THR A 180 2.02 2.54 9.67
CA THR A 180 3.30 2.21 9.05
C THR A 180 3.09 1.68 7.64
N LEU A 181 3.81 2.25 6.66
CA LEU A 181 3.84 1.73 5.30
C LEU A 181 5.24 1.26 4.96
N PHE A 182 5.37 0.07 4.36
CA PHE A 182 6.68 -0.40 3.94
C PHE A 182 6.68 -1.16 2.62
N THR A 183 7.84 -1.15 1.97
CA THR A 183 8.10 -1.89 0.72
C THR A 183 9.54 -2.38 0.67
N CYS A 184 9.82 -3.35 -0.19
CA CYS A 184 11.19 -3.80 -0.44
C CYS A 184 11.99 -2.71 -1.18
N THR A 185 13.29 -2.62 -0.86
CA THR A 185 14.24 -1.92 -1.74
C THR A 185 14.45 -2.70 -3.04
N VAL A 186 15.00 -2.06 -4.05
CA VAL A 186 15.42 -2.75 -5.28
C VAL A 186 16.44 -3.83 -4.91
N GLY A 187 16.14 -5.08 -5.28
CA GLY A 187 16.94 -6.25 -4.86
C GLY A 187 16.51 -6.87 -3.54
N GLY A 188 15.56 -6.29 -2.80
CA GLY A 188 14.92 -6.90 -1.63
C GLY A 188 15.78 -6.98 -0.35
N GLN A 189 16.96 -6.33 -0.34
CA GLN A 189 17.93 -6.41 0.77
C GLN A 189 17.51 -5.64 2.02
N SER A 190 16.54 -4.75 1.91
CA SER A 190 16.00 -3.99 3.05
C SER A 190 14.56 -3.54 2.76
N ARG A 191 13.95 -2.87 3.74
CA ARG A 191 12.62 -2.30 3.65
C ARG A 191 12.70 -0.78 3.77
N VAL A 192 12.18 -0.07 2.77
CA VAL A 192 11.85 1.36 2.95
C VAL A 192 10.59 1.42 3.78
N THR A 193 10.67 2.05 4.94
CA THR A 193 9.59 2.15 5.92
C THR A 193 9.31 3.60 6.21
N VAL A 194 8.04 3.98 6.22
CA VAL A 194 7.57 5.32 6.55
C VAL A 194 6.56 5.23 7.69
N ARG A 195 6.72 6.10 8.70
CA ARG A 195 6.00 6.10 9.96
C ARG A 195 5.16 7.35 10.08
N PHE A 196 3.91 7.15 10.37
CA PHE A 196 2.94 8.22 10.46
C PHE A 196 2.32 8.28 11.85
N VAL A 197 1.94 9.49 12.23
CA VAL A 197 1.10 9.75 13.41
C VAL A 197 -0.25 10.26 12.95
N ARG A 198 -1.29 9.90 13.66
CA ARG A 198 -2.66 10.34 13.39
C ARG A 198 -2.75 11.85 13.58
N GLU A 199 -3.41 12.51 12.67
CA GLU A 199 -3.81 13.91 12.87
C GLU A 199 -5.05 13.91 13.78
N ASP A 200 -5.00 14.70 14.85
CA ASP A 200 -6.17 14.90 15.71
C ASP A 200 -7.32 15.46 14.88
N PRO A 201 -8.56 14.98 15.08
CA PRO A 201 -9.74 15.46 14.35
C PRO A 201 -10.10 16.91 14.68
#